data_4dfb842a405214b21b3bbae680ee02c5
#
_entry.id   4dfb842a405214b21b3bbae680ee02c5
#
_cell.length_a   1.000
_cell.length_b   1.000
_cell.length_c   1.000
_cell.angle_alpha   90.00
_cell.angle_beta   90.00
_cell.angle_gamma   90.00
#
_symmetry.space_group_name_H-M   'P 1'
#
loop_
_entity.id
_entity.type
_entity.pdbx_description
1 polymer ?
#
loop_
_entity_poly.entity_id
_entity_poly.type
_entity_poly.pdbx_seq_one_letter_code
_entity_poly.pdbx_strand_id
1 'polypeptide(L)'
;WNEPFGRTSLEGSANACAVIISNRGGLPETVTNAIILKKLNQKELIKKIDLLIKNKKLRSEYQKLAYKNFYLTHKNSSKEIDKYREEILLSIKKVNFFQKREKLRIVHVTNFNERHDGRLYFNTGRRINNGLIRLGHSVLEFSDRDIQKYYKNYKDLSGTKKLNSKLINTCYNFRPDMIVLGHADSIFPQTLRNLKKSYPNLKVSQWFLDPLNKRGPDFSKNKERILNKIDYVDKNFLTTSPKALNFIPEKEKFHFMPNPSDSSFETLNNFDKSCNMDVFYALSHGVHRGVLKKGKFDERIKFVSKLMDITPNIKFDIYGTNNVQPVWADNYLKAISNSKMGLNLSRGEPIKYYSSDRITQIIGNGLVTLIDEKTHYRDFFNDQEMVFYKNVSDLAEKITKISKDEKLRKKIGKKGKEKYLKYFNSTEVAKYIINKTFELKNKKSNFYWEKF
;
A
#
# COMPACT_ATOMS: atom_id res chain seq x y z
N TRP A 1 18.01 -58.81 5.11
CA TRP A 1 18.01 -57.49 4.51
C TRP A 1 18.30 -56.42 5.57
N ASN A 2 18.53 -55.25 5.16
CA ASN A 2 18.66 -54.08 6.06
C ASN A 2 17.28 -53.53 6.32
N GLU A 3 16.75 -53.68 7.53
CA GLU A 3 15.46 -53.16 7.96
C GLU A 3 15.56 -51.65 8.17
N PRO A 4 14.84 -50.81 7.40
CA PRO A 4 15.01 -49.37 7.51
C PRO A 4 14.50 -48.80 8.83
N PHE A 5 13.43 -49.37 9.44
CA PHE A 5 12.81 -48.78 10.62
C PHE A 5 12.42 -49.76 11.74
N GLY A 6 12.04 -51.01 11.43
CA GLY A 6 11.78 -52.06 12.40
C GLY A 6 10.58 -51.86 13.32
N ARG A 7 9.36 -51.68 12.78
CA ARG A 7 8.13 -51.46 13.56
C ARG A 7 7.91 -52.50 14.68
N THR A 8 8.18 -53.80 14.40
CA THR A 8 8.00 -54.89 15.38
C THR A 8 8.86 -54.71 16.64
N SER A 9 10.09 -54.24 16.48
CA SER A 9 10.97 -53.96 17.62
C SER A 9 10.52 -52.76 18.45
N LEU A 10 9.95 -51.73 17.78
CA LEU A 10 9.34 -50.60 18.44
C LEU A 10 8.09 -50.99 19.25
N GLU A 11 7.21 -51.82 18.65
CA GLU A 11 6.02 -52.35 19.29
C GLU A 11 6.40 -53.20 20.49
N GLY A 12 7.43 -54.02 20.38
CA GLY A 12 7.98 -54.80 21.50
C GLY A 12 8.48 -53.89 22.63
N SER A 13 9.25 -52.88 22.32
CA SER A 13 9.73 -51.90 23.34
C SER A 13 8.62 -51.15 24.00
N ALA A 14 7.62 -50.67 23.24
CA ALA A 14 6.45 -49.95 23.76
C ALA A 14 5.59 -50.79 24.69
N ASN A 15 5.61 -52.13 24.53
CA ASN A 15 4.90 -53.08 25.34
C ASN A 15 5.79 -53.75 26.40
N ALA A 16 6.88 -53.13 26.79
CA ALA A 16 7.81 -53.62 27.81
C ALA A 16 8.36 -55.02 27.54
N CYS A 17 8.62 -55.36 26.29
CA CYS A 17 9.35 -56.59 25.95
C CYS A 17 10.87 -56.36 26.03
N ALA A 18 11.61 -57.39 26.46
CA ALA A 18 13.06 -57.44 26.26
C ALA A 18 13.35 -57.77 24.81
N VAL A 19 13.80 -56.77 24.04
CA VAL A 19 13.94 -56.85 22.58
C VAL A 19 15.36 -57.27 22.19
N ILE A 20 15.48 -58.19 21.22
CA ILE A 20 16.75 -58.54 20.59
C ILE A 20 16.68 -58.11 19.13
N ILE A 21 17.67 -57.37 18.67
CA ILE A 21 17.72 -56.82 17.33
C ILE A 21 19.05 -57.15 16.62
N SER A 22 19.04 -57.10 15.30
CA SER A 22 20.29 -57.14 14.52
C SER A 22 20.92 -55.72 14.52
N ASN A 23 22.19 -55.64 14.20
CA ASN A 23 22.91 -54.38 13.96
C ASN A 23 22.79 -53.90 12.50
N ARG A 24 21.67 -54.16 11.85
CA ARG A 24 21.43 -53.88 10.43
C ARG A 24 20.38 -52.77 10.24
N GLY A 25 20.61 -51.95 9.23
CA GLY A 25 19.68 -50.85 8.88
C GLY A 25 19.47 -49.86 10.02
N GLY A 26 18.25 -49.37 10.19
CA GLY A 26 17.86 -48.40 11.22
C GLY A 26 17.49 -49.00 12.59
N LEU A 27 17.56 -50.33 12.76
CA LEU A 27 17.17 -50.95 14.04
C LEU A 27 17.94 -50.43 15.25
N PRO A 28 19.28 -50.24 15.21
CA PRO A 28 20.03 -49.71 16.35
C PRO A 28 19.66 -48.27 16.73
N GLU A 29 19.12 -47.48 15.79
CA GLU A 29 18.72 -46.09 15.99
C GLU A 29 17.30 -45.97 16.57
N THR A 30 16.46 -46.95 16.26
CA THR A 30 15.02 -46.88 16.64
C THR A 30 14.72 -47.54 17.99
N VAL A 31 15.60 -48.40 18.49
CA VAL A 31 15.38 -49.12 19.77
C VAL A 31 16.51 -48.84 20.74
N THR A 32 16.20 -48.09 21.82
CA THR A 32 17.19 -47.55 22.76
C THR A 32 17.74 -48.57 23.77
N ASN A 33 17.00 -49.61 24.10
CA ASN A 33 17.39 -50.59 25.13
C ASN A 33 17.13 -52.00 24.65
N ALA A 34 17.77 -52.38 23.57
CA ALA A 34 17.70 -53.75 23.05
C ALA A 34 19.05 -54.47 23.17
N ILE A 35 19.02 -55.77 23.16
CA ILE A 35 20.21 -56.57 22.98
C ILE A 35 20.54 -56.60 21.46
N ILE A 36 21.67 -56.01 21.08
CA ILE A 36 22.12 -55.98 19.71
C ILE A 36 22.99 -57.21 19.41
N LEU A 37 22.61 -57.96 18.40
CA LEU A 37 23.42 -59.10 17.91
C LEU A 37 24.68 -58.61 17.19
N LYS A 38 25.86 -59.02 17.68
CA LYS A 38 27.13 -58.69 17.04
C LYS A 38 27.32 -59.38 15.71
N LYS A 39 26.86 -60.63 15.64
CA LYS A 39 26.86 -61.47 14.42
C LYS A 39 25.46 -61.96 14.16
N LEU A 40 24.99 -61.80 12.94
CA LEU A 40 23.65 -62.27 12.54
C LEU A 40 23.72 -63.75 12.18
N ASN A 41 23.76 -64.61 13.22
CA ASN A 41 23.71 -66.07 13.08
C ASN A 41 22.87 -66.71 14.16
N GLN A 42 22.40 -67.90 13.88
CA GLN A 42 21.49 -68.64 14.77
C GLN A 42 22.10 -68.92 16.14
N LYS A 43 23.41 -69.27 16.20
CA LYS A 43 24.06 -69.54 17.49
C LYS A 43 24.10 -68.37 18.42
N GLU A 44 24.38 -67.19 17.95
CA GLU A 44 24.38 -66.00 18.77
C GLU A 44 22.96 -65.61 19.22
N LEU A 45 21.95 -65.73 18.34
CA LEU A 45 20.57 -65.50 18.68
C LEU A 45 20.10 -66.43 19.81
N ILE A 46 20.33 -67.73 19.66
CA ILE A 46 19.97 -68.70 20.70
C ILE A 46 20.66 -68.37 22.02
N LYS A 47 21.95 -68.04 22.00
CA LYS A 47 22.70 -67.68 23.21
C LYS A 47 22.08 -66.45 23.91
N LYS A 48 21.59 -65.43 23.16
CA LYS A 48 20.95 -64.25 23.77
C LYS A 48 19.56 -64.54 24.27
N ILE A 49 18.80 -65.38 23.59
CA ILE A 49 17.47 -65.83 24.05
C ILE A 49 17.63 -66.62 25.35
N ASP A 50 18.53 -67.60 25.42
CA ASP A 50 18.82 -68.39 26.62
C ASP A 50 19.26 -67.53 27.79
N LEU A 51 20.09 -66.52 27.55
CA LEU A 51 20.50 -65.56 28.58
C LEU A 51 19.32 -64.85 29.20
N LEU A 52 18.35 -64.37 28.42
CA LEU A 52 17.17 -63.69 28.92
C LEU A 52 16.18 -64.64 29.56
N ILE A 53 16.07 -65.90 29.10
CA ILE A 53 15.22 -66.91 29.73
C ILE A 53 15.76 -67.30 31.11
N LYS A 54 17.05 -67.59 31.21
CA LYS A 54 17.70 -68.10 32.46
C LYS A 54 17.93 -66.98 33.47
N ASN A 55 18.08 -65.69 33.04
CA ASN A 55 18.32 -64.57 33.94
C ASN A 55 17.10 -63.64 34.04
N LYS A 56 16.20 -63.98 34.95
CA LYS A 56 14.96 -63.19 35.19
C LYS A 56 15.25 -61.72 35.56
N LYS A 57 16.30 -61.46 36.33
CA LYS A 57 16.67 -60.11 36.78
C LYS A 57 17.10 -59.27 35.59
N LEU A 58 17.99 -59.76 34.74
CA LEU A 58 18.47 -59.11 33.54
C LEU A 58 17.31 -58.88 32.54
N ARG A 59 16.45 -59.86 32.34
CA ARG A 59 15.26 -59.69 31.47
C ARG A 59 14.36 -58.57 31.98
N SER A 60 14.05 -58.55 33.28
CA SER A 60 13.23 -57.54 33.87
C SER A 60 13.83 -56.10 33.75
N GLU A 61 15.16 -56.04 33.83
CA GLU A 61 15.87 -54.78 33.62
C GLU A 61 15.73 -54.29 32.16
N TYR A 62 15.96 -55.13 31.16
CA TYR A 62 15.73 -54.77 29.76
C TYR A 62 14.27 -54.37 29.48
N GLN A 63 13.30 -55.09 30.06
CA GLN A 63 11.88 -54.80 29.94
C GLN A 63 11.54 -53.43 30.49
N LYS A 64 12.00 -53.10 31.70
CA LYS A 64 11.77 -51.80 32.34
C LYS A 64 12.41 -50.64 31.58
N LEU A 65 13.65 -50.82 31.13
CA LEU A 65 14.39 -49.81 30.40
C LEU A 65 13.81 -49.59 28.99
N ALA A 66 13.40 -50.66 28.31
CA ALA A 66 12.75 -50.54 26.98
C ALA A 66 11.47 -49.70 27.09
N TYR A 67 10.63 -49.92 28.04
CA TYR A 67 9.41 -49.16 28.27
C TYR A 67 9.69 -47.72 28.73
N LYS A 68 10.53 -47.55 29.76
CA LYS A 68 10.85 -46.25 30.35
C LYS A 68 11.47 -45.26 29.34
N ASN A 69 12.35 -45.79 28.49
CA ASN A 69 13.11 -44.97 27.55
C ASN A 69 12.49 -44.93 26.15
N PHE A 70 11.31 -45.52 25.96
CA PHE A 70 10.64 -45.47 24.66
C PHE A 70 10.21 -44.04 24.33
N TYR A 71 10.82 -43.44 23.30
CA TYR A 71 10.61 -42.06 22.94
C TYR A 71 9.88 -41.83 21.60
N LEU A 72 9.85 -42.84 20.72
CA LEU A 72 9.25 -42.76 19.38
C LEU A 72 7.72 -42.88 19.42
N THR A 73 7.06 -42.05 20.24
CA THR A 73 5.62 -41.97 20.28
C THR A 73 5.12 -40.97 19.21
N HIS A 74 3.89 -41.14 18.71
CA HIS A 74 3.28 -40.16 17.80
C HIS A 74 3.36 -38.72 18.33
N LYS A 75 3.17 -38.55 19.64
CA LYS A 75 3.25 -37.24 20.31
C LYS A 75 4.65 -36.62 20.22
N ASN A 76 5.69 -37.43 20.46
CA ASN A 76 7.07 -36.92 20.41
C ASN A 76 7.51 -36.69 18.97
N SER A 77 7.18 -37.61 18.05
CA SER A 77 7.47 -37.44 16.63
C SER A 77 6.80 -36.20 16.05
N SER A 78 5.53 -35.92 16.41
CA SER A 78 4.85 -34.69 16.00
C SER A 78 5.53 -33.43 16.54
N LYS A 79 5.99 -33.46 17.79
CA LYS A 79 6.73 -32.33 18.38
C LYS A 79 8.06 -32.06 17.69
N GLU A 80 8.80 -33.13 17.34
CA GLU A 80 10.07 -32.99 16.60
C GLU A 80 9.81 -32.43 15.18
N ILE A 81 8.78 -32.91 14.50
CA ILE A 81 8.37 -32.38 13.20
C ILE A 81 8.01 -30.89 13.31
N ASP A 82 7.23 -30.49 14.32
CA ASP A 82 6.87 -29.10 14.54
C ASP A 82 8.11 -28.23 14.85
N LYS A 83 9.05 -28.76 15.65
CA LYS A 83 10.32 -28.09 15.92
C LYS A 83 11.14 -27.85 14.64
N TYR A 84 11.36 -28.86 13.81
CA TYR A 84 12.04 -28.71 12.54
C TYR A 84 11.30 -27.78 11.59
N ARG A 85 9.98 -27.83 11.59
CA ARG A 85 9.15 -26.89 10.81
C ARG A 85 9.36 -25.45 11.27
N GLU A 86 9.42 -25.19 12.57
CA GLU A 86 9.71 -23.86 13.12
C GLU A 86 11.14 -23.40 12.79
N GLU A 87 12.12 -24.28 12.90
CA GLU A 87 13.51 -24.00 12.52
C GLU A 87 13.64 -23.65 11.03
N ILE A 88 12.97 -24.40 10.15
CA ILE A 88 12.89 -24.10 8.72
C ILE A 88 12.22 -22.75 8.49
N LEU A 89 11.07 -22.48 9.14
CA LEU A 89 10.38 -21.20 9.03
C LEU A 89 11.26 -20.03 9.52
N LEU A 90 12.01 -20.20 10.61
CA LEU A 90 12.95 -19.21 11.12
C LEU A 90 14.14 -19.02 10.16
N SER A 91 14.63 -20.08 9.54
CA SER A 91 15.70 -19.97 8.53
C SER A 91 15.24 -19.23 7.27
N ILE A 92 14.03 -19.50 6.82
CA ILE A 92 13.39 -18.76 5.71
C ILE A 92 13.20 -17.29 6.07
N LYS A 93 12.79 -16.99 7.33
CA LYS A 93 12.65 -15.61 7.84
C LYS A 93 13.98 -14.84 7.89
N LYS A 94 15.09 -15.54 8.12
CA LYS A 94 16.44 -14.93 8.13
C LYS A 94 16.96 -14.63 6.73
N VAL A 95 16.39 -15.20 5.68
CA VAL A 95 16.70 -14.79 4.31
C VAL A 95 16.09 -13.42 4.10
N ASN A 96 16.91 -12.40 4.26
CA ASN A 96 16.51 -11.02 4.01
C ASN A 96 16.40 -10.84 2.49
N PHE A 97 15.26 -11.21 1.92
CA PHE A 97 14.98 -11.08 0.49
C PHE A 97 15.23 -9.66 -0.01
N PHE A 98 15.06 -8.68 0.88
CA PHE A 98 15.24 -7.28 0.59
C PHE A 98 16.70 -6.90 0.33
N GLN A 99 17.66 -7.46 1.09
CA GLN A 99 19.09 -7.13 0.90
C GLN A 99 19.67 -7.66 -0.42
N LYS A 100 19.07 -8.68 -1.04
CA LYS A 100 19.51 -9.27 -2.31
C LYS A 100 18.74 -8.81 -3.54
N ARG A 101 17.60 -8.10 -3.36
CA ARG A 101 16.78 -7.63 -4.46
C ARG A 101 16.86 -6.12 -4.57
N GLU A 102 17.45 -5.64 -5.64
CA GLU A 102 17.34 -4.24 -6.05
C GLU A 102 15.90 -3.87 -6.40
N LYS A 103 15.08 -4.85 -6.80
CA LYS A 103 13.70 -4.69 -7.27
C LYS A 103 12.71 -5.42 -6.37
N LEU A 104 11.69 -4.70 -5.92
CA LEU A 104 10.65 -5.19 -5.02
C LEU A 104 9.48 -5.81 -5.78
N ARG A 105 8.78 -6.73 -5.12
CA ARG A 105 7.41 -7.13 -5.47
C ARG A 105 6.45 -6.32 -4.63
N ILE A 106 5.58 -5.54 -5.27
CA ILE A 106 4.65 -4.62 -4.61
C ILE A 106 3.23 -4.96 -5.00
N VAL A 107 2.35 -5.15 -4.04
CA VAL A 107 0.90 -5.16 -4.27
C VAL A 107 0.37 -3.77 -3.99
N HIS A 108 -0.08 -3.06 -5.04
CA HIS A 108 -0.68 -1.76 -4.90
C HIS A 108 -2.20 -1.88 -4.84
N VAL A 109 -2.76 -1.71 -3.65
CA VAL A 109 -4.19 -1.82 -3.36
C VAL A 109 -4.82 -0.44 -3.41
N THR A 110 -5.56 -0.14 -4.46
CA THR A 110 -6.30 1.12 -4.60
C THR A 110 -7.42 0.98 -5.61
N ASN A 111 -8.28 1.98 -5.71
CA ASN A 111 -9.35 1.99 -6.70
C ASN A 111 -8.80 2.39 -8.09
N PHE A 112 -8.50 1.41 -8.93
CA PHE A 112 -8.06 1.63 -10.31
C PHE A 112 -9.20 2.02 -11.26
N ASN A 113 -10.45 1.93 -10.79
CA ASN A 113 -11.65 2.35 -11.52
C ASN A 113 -11.92 1.60 -12.84
N GLU A 114 -11.60 0.31 -12.90
CA GLU A 114 -11.81 -0.55 -14.07
C GLU A 114 -13.27 -0.57 -14.51
N ARG A 115 -14.22 -0.66 -13.54
CA ARG A 115 -15.68 -0.65 -13.78
C ARG A 115 -16.23 0.64 -14.40
N HIS A 116 -15.40 1.63 -14.64
CA HIS A 116 -15.80 2.93 -15.19
C HIS A 116 -15.30 3.15 -16.63
N ASP A 117 -14.87 2.10 -17.30
CA ASP A 117 -14.54 2.09 -18.74
C ASP A 117 -13.56 3.22 -19.12
N GLY A 118 -12.48 3.36 -18.36
CA GLY A 118 -11.44 4.38 -18.55
C GLY A 118 -11.79 5.80 -18.08
N ARG A 119 -13.07 6.10 -17.80
CA ARG A 119 -13.52 7.46 -17.42
C ARG A 119 -12.75 8.07 -16.26
N LEU A 120 -12.32 7.28 -15.28
CA LEU A 120 -11.57 7.72 -14.11
C LEU A 120 -10.12 7.22 -14.11
N TYR A 121 -9.55 7.03 -15.30
CA TYR A 121 -8.20 6.50 -15.46
C TYR A 121 -7.12 7.42 -14.88
N PHE A 122 -7.21 8.74 -15.12
CA PHE A 122 -6.21 9.73 -14.71
C PHE A 122 -6.32 10.09 -13.21
N ASN A 123 -6.07 9.13 -12.34
CA ASN A 123 -6.18 9.30 -10.89
C ASN A 123 -4.83 9.16 -10.18
N THR A 124 -4.75 9.59 -8.92
CA THR A 124 -3.54 9.55 -8.10
C THR A 124 -3.01 8.13 -7.89
N GLY A 125 -3.89 7.14 -7.73
CA GLY A 125 -3.48 5.73 -7.63
C GLY A 125 -2.68 5.27 -8.85
N ARG A 126 -3.15 5.60 -10.06
CA ARG A 126 -2.42 5.30 -11.31
C ARG A 126 -1.08 6.02 -11.39
N ARG A 127 -1.02 7.29 -10.99
CA ARG A 127 0.25 8.04 -10.97
C ARG A 127 1.28 7.38 -10.07
N ILE A 128 0.89 7.03 -8.84
CA ILE A 128 1.79 6.32 -7.90
C ILE A 128 2.20 4.96 -8.49
N ASN A 129 1.25 4.21 -9.06
CA ASN A 129 1.52 2.93 -9.70
C ASN A 129 2.56 3.04 -10.83
N ASN A 130 2.38 4.02 -11.70
CA ASN A 130 3.34 4.31 -12.78
C ASN A 130 4.73 4.63 -12.23
N GLY A 131 4.80 5.40 -11.14
CA GLY A 131 6.05 5.70 -10.46
C GLY A 131 6.76 4.45 -9.94
N LEU A 132 6.03 3.54 -9.30
CA LEU A 132 6.56 2.26 -8.82
C LEU A 132 7.09 1.40 -9.97
N ILE A 133 6.37 1.31 -11.09
CA ILE A 133 6.79 0.56 -12.29
C ILE A 133 8.04 1.19 -12.91
N ARG A 134 8.11 2.53 -13.05
CA ARG A 134 9.28 3.23 -13.62
C ARG A 134 10.54 3.08 -12.78
N LEU A 135 10.42 2.84 -11.48
CA LEU A 135 11.55 2.45 -10.62
C LEU A 135 12.02 1.02 -10.88
N GLY A 136 11.33 0.27 -11.75
CA GLY A 136 11.66 -1.09 -12.14
C GLY A 136 11.18 -2.15 -11.14
N HIS A 137 10.23 -1.82 -10.28
CA HIS A 137 9.62 -2.79 -9.36
C HIS A 137 8.59 -3.66 -10.08
N SER A 138 8.38 -4.88 -9.58
CA SER A 138 7.29 -5.75 -10.02
C SER A 138 6.02 -5.35 -9.26
N VAL A 139 5.08 -4.70 -9.94
CA VAL A 139 3.89 -4.12 -9.30
C VAL A 139 2.64 -4.88 -9.75
N LEU A 140 1.92 -5.46 -8.79
CA LEU A 140 0.63 -6.08 -9.00
C LEU A 140 -0.47 -5.08 -8.61
N GLU A 141 -1.28 -4.69 -9.58
CA GLU A 141 -2.43 -3.83 -9.38
C GLU A 141 -3.57 -4.62 -8.72
N PHE A 142 -4.10 -4.10 -7.62
CA PHE A 142 -5.21 -4.71 -6.90
C PHE A 142 -6.33 -3.69 -6.70
N SER A 143 -7.32 -3.72 -7.60
CA SER A 143 -8.43 -2.75 -7.60
C SER A 143 -9.50 -3.13 -6.58
N ASP A 144 -9.40 -2.56 -5.37
CA ASP A 144 -10.23 -2.91 -4.22
C ASP A 144 -11.73 -2.74 -4.47
N ARG A 145 -12.16 -1.57 -4.96
CA ARG A 145 -13.58 -1.26 -5.17
C ARG A 145 -14.18 -1.98 -6.38
N ASP A 146 -13.36 -2.30 -7.38
CA ASP A 146 -13.79 -3.06 -8.53
C ASP A 146 -14.02 -4.52 -8.13
N ILE A 147 -13.08 -5.11 -7.39
CA ILE A 147 -13.22 -6.45 -6.81
C ILE A 147 -14.47 -6.53 -5.93
N GLN A 148 -14.69 -5.56 -5.04
CA GLN A 148 -15.93 -5.53 -4.24
C GLN A 148 -17.18 -5.54 -5.11
N LYS A 149 -17.21 -4.74 -6.16
CA LYS A 149 -18.37 -4.64 -7.04
C LYS A 149 -18.63 -5.93 -7.80
N TYR A 150 -17.60 -6.56 -8.35
CA TYR A 150 -17.70 -7.77 -9.16
C TYR A 150 -18.07 -9.01 -8.33
N TYR A 151 -17.66 -9.07 -7.07
CA TYR A 151 -17.89 -10.25 -6.22
C TYR A 151 -19.03 -10.12 -5.20
N LYS A 152 -19.89 -9.12 -5.36
CA LYS A 152 -21.15 -9.04 -4.58
C LYS A 152 -22.05 -10.21 -4.88
N ASN A 153 -22.55 -10.84 -3.83
CA ASN A 153 -23.53 -11.92 -3.93
C ASN A 153 -24.43 -11.93 -2.68
N TYR A 154 -25.41 -12.82 -2.62
CA TYR A 154 -26.37 -12.89 -1.50
C TYR A 154 -25.73 -13.24 -0.14
N LYS A 155 -24.55 -13.89 -0.12
CA LYS A 155 -23.80 -14.21 1.11
C LYS A 155 -22.80 -13.10 1.50
N ASP A 156 -22.46 -12.22 0.57
CA ASP A 156 -21.55 -11.09 0.77
C ASP A 156 -22.04 -9.88 -0.04
N LEU A 157 -23.11 -9.24 0.47
CA LEU A 157 -23.77 -8.10 -0.18
C LEU A 157 -22.83 -6.91 -0.41
N SER A 158 -21.80 -6.78 0.42
CA SER A 158 -20.78 -5.76 0.26
C SER A 158 -19.66 -6.14 -0.70
N GLY A 159 -19.40 -7.43 -0.91
CA GLY A 159 -18.23 -7.97 -1.61
C GLY A 159 -16.93 -7.86 -0.80
N THR A 160 -17.02 -7.43 0.48
CA THR A 160 -15.85 -7.10 1.29
C THR A 160 -15.14 -8.35 1.82
N LYS A 161 -15.87 -9.39 2.17
CA LYS A 161 -15.29 -10.68 2.61
C LYS A 161 -14.44 -11.27 1.48
N LYS A 162 -14.99 -11.30 0.27
CA LYS A 162 -14.29 -11.83 -0.91
C LYS A 162 -13.08 -10.98 -1.30
N LEU A 163 -13.18 -9.64 -1.19
CA LEU A 163 -12.05 -8.73 -1.38
C LEU A 163 -10.87 -9.09 -0.48
N ASN A 164 -11.11 -9.25 0.82
CA ASN A 164 -10.07 -9.54 1.80
C ASN A 164 -9.47 -10.94 1.59
N SER A 165 -10.30 -11.95 1.32
CA SER A 165 -9.83 -13.29 0.95
C SER A 165 -8.97 -13.28 -0.32
N LYS A 166 -9.37 -12.52 -1.37
CA LYS A 166 -8.54 -12.36 -2.58
C LYS A 166 -7.20 -11.71 -2.29
N LEU A 167 -7.15 -10.70 -1.43
CA LEU A 167 -5.88 -10.07 -1.06
C LEU A 167 -4.94 -11.06 -0.38
N ILE A 168 -5.45 -11.88 0.54
CA ILE A 168 -4.66 -12.94 1.19
C ILE A 168 -4.11 -13.92 0.15
N ASN A 169 -4.96 -14.43 -0.74
CA ASN A 169 -4.55 -15.37 -1.79
C ASN A 169 -3.56 -14.74 -2.77
N THR A 170 -3.76 -13.47 -3.13
CA THR A 170 -2.82 -12.72 -3.98
C THR A 170 -1.45 -12.63 -3.30
N CYS A 171 -1.40 -12.29 -2.02
CA CYS A 171 -0.15 -12.24 -1.27
C CYS A 171 0.50 -13.61 -1.12
N TYR A 172 -0.29 -14.66 -0.95
CA TYR A 172 0.22 -16.04 -0.92
C TYR A 172 0.93 -16.43 -2.22
N ASN A 173 0.31 -16.13 -3.37
CA ASN A 173 0.86 -16.48 -4.68
C ASN A 173 2.00 -15.55 -5.10
N PHE A 174 1.83 -14.24 -4.92
CA PHE A 174 2.78 -13.23 -5.39
C PHE A 174 3.95 -12.99 -4.42
N ARG A 175 3.76 -13.26 -3.13
CA ARG A 175 4.73 -13.04 -2.03
C ARG A 175 5.37 -11.64 -2.10
N PRO A 176 4.58 -10.59 -1.88
CA PRO A 176 5.07 -9.22 -1.97
C PRO A 176 6.05 -8.89 -0.85
N ASP A 177 7.02 -8.04 -1.17
CA ASP A 177 7.89 -7.39 -0.18
C ASP A 177 7.16 -6.21 0.49
N MET A 178 6.19 -5.61 -0.24
CA MET A 178 5.45 -4.43 0.20
C MET A 178 4.00 -4.44 -0.29
N ILE A 179 3.09 -3.98 0.57
CA ILE A 179 1.73 -3.59 0.19
C ILE A 179 1.62 -2.07 0.30
N VAL A 180 1.14 -1.42 -0.75
CA VAL A 180 0.82 0.02 -0.77
C VAL A 180 -0.69 0.17 -0.79
N LEU A 181 -1.27 0.72 0.28
CA LEU A 181 -2.71 0.94 0.43
C LEU A 181 -3.08 2.37 0.02
N GLY A 182 -3.91 2.53 -0.99
CA GLY A 182 -4.45 3.83 -1.43
C GLY A 182 -5.94 3.94 -1.17
N HIS A 183 -6.35 4.66 -0.14
CA HIS A 183 -7.75 4.74 0.27
C HIS A 183 -8.45 3.38 0.48
N ALA A 184 -7.72 2.33 0.70
CA ALA A 184 -8.19 0.94 0.79
C ALA A 184 -9.11 0.70 2.02
N ASP A 185 -10.23 1.39 2.07
CA ASP A 185 -11.13 1.48 3.23
C ASP A 185 -11.74 0.14 3.62
N SER A 186 -11.93 -0.73 2.63
CA SER A 186 -12.59 -2.03 2.81
C SER A 186 -11.60 -3.17 3.08
N ILE A 187 -10.31 -2.87 3.20
CA ILE A 187 -9.32 -3.84 3.70
C ILE A 187 -9.38 -3.85 5.21
N PHE A 188 -9.69 -5.02 5.78
CA PHE A 188 -9.82 -5.19 7.22
C PHE A 188 -8.46 -5.15 7.94
N PRO A 189 -8.38 -4.55 9.14
CA PRO A 189 -7.20 -4.64 9.99
C PRO A 189 -6.76 -6.09 10.24
N GLN A 190 -7.71 -6.98 10.46
CA GLN A 190 -7.46 -8.42 10.65
C GLN A 190 -6.76 -9.07 9.43
N THR A 191 -7.08 -8.64 8.22
CA THR A 191 -6.42 -9.12 7.00
C THR A 191 -4.93 -8.76 7.00
N LEU A 192 -4.61 -7.51 7.34
CA LEU A 192 -3.22 -7.05 7.46
C LEU A 192 -2.48 -7.74 8.59
N ARG A 193 -3.14 -7.94 9.74
CA ARG A 193 -2.58 -8.70 10.87
C ARG A 193 -2.20 -10.11 10.45
N ASN A 194 -3.10 -10.83 9.78
CA ASN A 194 -2.85 -12.18 9.30
C ASN A 194 -1.70 -12.22 8.29
N LEU A 195 -1.67 -11.27 7.36
CA LEU A 195 -0.58 -11.17 6.37
C LEU A 195 0.77 -10.90 7.04
N LYS A 196 0.84 -9.97 7.99
CA LYS A 196 2.09 -9.71 8.73
C LYS A 196 2.53 -10.89 9.59
N LYS A 197 1.59 -11.66 10.16
CA LYS A 197 1.90 -12.89 10.88
C LYS A 197 2.50 -13.96 9.94
N SER A 198 1.92 -14.13 8.75
CA SER A 198 2.41 -15.10 7.76
C SER A 198 3.70 -14.65 7.05
N TYR A 199 3.89 -13.34 6.90
CA TYR A 199 5.04 -12.72 6.24
C TYR A 199 5.64 -11.60 7.11
N PRO A 200 6.46 -11.94 8.13
CA PRO A 200 6.96 -10.96 9.11
C PRO A 200 7.81 -9.83 8.52
N ASN A 201 8.41 -10.03 7.36
CA ASN A 201 9.20 -9.03 6.65
C ASN A 201 8.35 -8.14 5.72
N LEU A 202 7.05 -8.45 5.57
CA LEU A 202 6.15 -7.68 4.74
C LEU A 202 6.00 -6.26 5.29
N LYS A 203 6.30 -5.26 4.45
CA LYS A 203 6.06 -3.87 4.76
C LYS A 203 4.69 -3.42 4.23
N VAL A 204 4.00 -2.60 5.01
CA VAL A 204 2.70 -2.03 4.63
C VAL A 204 2.77 -0.53 4.74
N SER A 205 2.53 0.19 3.66
CA SER A 205 2.35 1.64 3.66
C SER A 205 0.93 2.02 3.26
N GLN A 206 0.51 3.20 3.70
CA GLN A 206 -0.79 3.76 3.35
C GLN A 206 -0.61 5.20 2.87
N TRP A 207 -1.30 5.58 1.79
CA TRP A 207 -1.40 6.97 1.37
C TRP A 207 -2.85 7.46 1.39
N PHE A 208 -3.03 8.76 1.68
CA PHE A 208 -4.33 9.37 1.85
C PHE A 208 -4.34 10.80 1.33
N LEU A 209 -5.35 11.18 0.54
CA LEU A 209 -5.40 12.45 -0.17
C LEU A 209 -6.67 13.29 0.07
N ASP A 210 -7.60 12.82 0.92
CA ASP A 210 -8.77 13.61 1.26
C ASP A 210 -8.44 14.66 2.35
N PRO A 211 -9.23 15.75 2.44
CA PRO A 211 -8.96 16.83 3.40
C PRO A 211 -9.08 16.36 4.84
N LEU A 212 -8.12 16.79 5.67
CA LEU A 212 -8.02 16.49 7.11
C LEU A 212 -8.23 17.73 7.98
N ASN A 213 -8.95 18.72 7.45
CA ASN A 213 -9.34 19.90 8.19
C ASN A 213 -10.40 19.55 9.23
N LYS A 214 -10.15 19.91 10.51
CA LYS A 214 -11.02 19.61 11.67
C LYS A 214 -12.46 20.14 11.48
N ARG A 215 -12.63 21.27 10.81
CA ARG A 215 -13.94 21.87 10.50
C ARG A 215 -14.51 21.40 9.16
N GLY A 216 -13.80 20.52 8.45
CA GLY A 216 -14.25 19.99 7.17
C GLY A 216 -15.36 18.95 7.35
N PRO A 217 -16.27 18.83 6.38
CA PRO A 217 -17.48 18.02 6.50
C PRO A 217 -17.22 16.51 6.59
N ASP A 218 -16.05 16.04 6.17
CA ASP A 218 -15.69 14.61 6.18
C ASP A 218 -14.58 14.28 7.19
N PHE A 219 -14.23 15.19 8.08
CA PHE A 219 -13.08 15.05 8.97
C PHE A 219 -13.10 13.76 9.80
N SER A 220 -14.19 13.49 10.53
CA SER A 220 -14.30 12.31 11.40
C SER A 220 -14.15 11.02 10.62
N LYS A 221 -14.81 10.92 9.47
CA LYS A 221 -14.71 9.77 8.57
C LYS A 221 -13.30 9.60 8.01
N ASN A 222 -12.67 10.68 7.57
CA ASN A 222 -11.32 10.64 7.02
C ASN A 222 -10.28 10.28 8.08
N LYS A 223 -10.44 10.79 9.30
CA LYS A 223 -9.61 10.40 10.45
C LYS A 223 -9.73 8.90 10.74
N GLU A 224 -10.94 8.37 10.82
CA GLU A 224 -11.19 6.95 11.06
C GLU A 224 -10.55 6.08 9.97
N ARG A 225 -10.70 6.44 8.70
CA ARG A 225 -10.11 5.72 7.55
C ARG A 225 -8.59 5.60 7.64
N ILE A 226 -7.92 6.58 8.21
CA ILE A 226 -6.47 6.56 8.42
C ILE A 226 -6.13 5.68 9.63
N LEU A 227 -6.83 5.86 10.75
CA LEU A 227 -6.45 5.28 12.03
C LEU A 227 -6.86 3.82 12.20
N ASN A 228 -7.92 3.35 11.54
CA ASN A 228 -8.45 2.00 11.75
C ASN A 228 -7.47 0.86 11.43
N LYS A 229 -6.41 1.13 10.65
CA LYS A 229 -5.37 0.16 10.25
C LYS A 229 -3.98 0.49 10.78
N ILE A 230 -3.85 1.52 11.62
CA ILE A 230 -2.57 2.11 11.99
C ILE A 230 -1.59 1.12 12.64
N ASP A 231 -2.09 0.16 13.42
CA ASP A 231 -1.27 -0.86 14.09
C ASP A 231 -0.58 -1.82 13.11
N TYR A 232 -1.10 -1.91 11.88
CA TYR A 232 -0.59 -2.82 10.86
C TYR A 232 0.05 -2.10 9.67
N VAL A 233 0.13 -0.76 9.74
CA VAL A 233 0.75 0.10 8.72
C VAL A 233 2.09 0.61 9.25
N ASP A 234 3.16 0.39 8.50
CA ASP A 234 4.51 0.82 8.90
C ASP A 234 4.69 2.33 8.71
N LYS A 235 4.19 2.90 7.60
CA LYS A 235 4.27 4.35 7.31
C LYS A 235 3.00 4.85 6.60
N ASN A 236 2.62 6.08 6.96
CA ASN A 236 1.45 6.78 6.40
C ASN A 236 1.89 8.03 5.64
N PHE A 237 1.38 8.21 4.43
CA PHE A 237 1.70 9.32 3.53
C PHE A 237 0.44 10.17 3.29
N LEU A 238 0.48 11.41 3.71
CA LEU A 238 -0.65 12.33 3.67
C LEU A 238 -0.35 13.51 2.76
N THR A 239 -1.34 13.96 1.99
CA THR A 239 -1.24 15.22 1.24
C THR A 239 -1.46 16.46 2.11
N THR A 240 -1.64 16.27 3.41
CA THR A 240 -1.66 17.33 4.44
C THR A 240 -0.40 17.21 5.28
N SER A 241 0.18 18.33 5.70
CA SER A 241 1.32 18.32 6.62
C SER A 241 0.97 17.60 7.92
N PRO A 242 1.67 16.53 8.31
CA PRO A 242 1.45 15.87 9.61
C PRO A 242 1.61 16.83 10.79
N LYS A 243 2.47 17.85 10.67
CA LYS A 243 2.68 18.88 11.70
C LYS A 243 1.41 19.70 11.99
N ALA A 244 0.47 19.77 11.05
CA ALA A 244 -0.81 20.49 11.20
C ALA A 244 -1.93 19.62 11.79
N LEU A 245 -1.65 18.33 12.07
CA LEU A 245 -2.63 17.36 12.56
C LEU A 245 -2.36 17.02 14.02
N ASN A 246 -3.36 17.18 14.87
CA ASN A 246 -3.27 16.91 16.32
C ASN A 246 -3.83 15.54 16.73
N PHE A 247 -4.36 14.78 15.79
CA PHE A 247 -4.99 13.48 16.07
C PHE A 247 -4.12 12.25 15.74
N ILE A 248 -2.95 12.45 15.13
CA ILE A 248 -2.03 11.37 14.78
C ILE A 248 -1.24 10.92 16.01
N PRO A 249 -1.23 9.61 16.34
CA PRO A 249 -0.59 9.12 17.57
C PRO A 249 0.92 9.06 17.48
N GLU A 250 1.47 8.45 16.44
CA GLU A 250 2.90 8.19 16.26
C GLU A 250 3.43 9.04 15.10
N LYS A 251 3.90 10.27 15.41
CA LYS A 251 4.29 11.27 14.40
C LYS A 251 5.35 10.76 13.41
N GLU A 252 6.26 9.92 13.84
CA GLU A 252 7.33 9.33 13.03
C GLU A 252 6.83 8.33 11.98
N LYS A 253 5.62 7.85 12.10
CA LYS A 253 4.94 7.02 11.09
C LYS A 253 4.25 7.84 10.01
N PHE A 254 4.16 9.17 10.15
CA PHE A 254 3.41 10.03 9.25
C PHE A 254 4.33 10.96 8.47
N HIS A 255 4.15 10.99 7.17
CA HIS A 255 4.95 11.78 6.25
C HIS A 255 4.06 12.61 5.33
N PHE A 256 4.48 13.83 5.01
CA PHE A 256 3.86 14.61 3.95
C PHE A 256 4.24 14.01 2.60
N MET A 257 3.26 13.85 1.73
CA MET A 257 3.43 13.40 0.35
C MET A 257 2.69 14.39 -0.57
N PRO A 258 3.38 15.06 -1.51
CA PRO A 258 2.68 15.91 -2.47
C PRO A 258 1.82 15.06 -3.42
N ASN A 259 0.81 15.66 -4.02
CA ASN A 259 0.07 15.02 -5.11
C ASN A 259 1.03 14.76 -6.29
N PRO A 260 1.23 13.52 -6.74
CA PRO A 260 2.18 13.23 -7.82
C PRO A 260 1.65 13.68 -9.17
N SER A 261 2.51 14.27 -10.01
CA SER A 261 2.27 14.44 -11.45
C SER A 261 2.87 13.29 -12.24
N ASP A 262 2.37 13.06 -13.44
CA ASP A 262 2.86 12.02 -14.32
C ASP A 262 2.97 12.56 -15.75
N SER A 263 4.16 12.57 -16.33
CA SER A 263 4.40 13.09 -17.67
C SER A 263 3.64 12.37 -18.79
N SER A 264 3.16 11.15 -18.53
CA SER A 264 2.27 10.44 -19.45
C SER A 264 0.80 10.86 -19.32
N PHE A 265 0.43 11.58 -18.26
CA PHE A 265 -0.92 12.08 -18.00
C PHE A 265 -1.00 13.60 -18.27
N GLU A 266 -0.06 14.35 -17.73
CA GLU A 266 0.02 15.81 -17.86
C GLU A 266 0.85 16.18 -19.10
N THR A 267 0.27 15.94 -20.27
CA THR A 267 0.97 16.04 -21.58
C THR A 267 0.88 17.40 -22.25
N LEU A 268 0.01 18.29 -21.77
CA LEU A 268 -0.23 19.59 -22.40
C LEU A 268 0.80 20.64 -21.98
N ASN A 269 1.02 21.63 -22.85
CA ASN A 269 1.88 22.80 -22.62
C ASN A 269 1.09 24.09 -22.86
N ASN A 270 0.10 24.37 -22.01
CA ASN A 270 -0.77 25.53 -22.20
C ASN A 270 -0.02 26.85 -22.22
N PHE A 271 1.17 26.91 -21.63
CA PHE A 271 2.04 28.09 -21.70
C PHE A 271 2.57 28.37 -23.09
N ASP A 272 2.64 27.39 -24.01
CA ASP A 272 3.19 27.58 -25.35
C ASP A 272 2.15 27.98 -26.40
N LYS A 273 0.86 27.92 -26.06
CA LYS A 273 -0.21 28.16 -27.03
C LYS A 273 -1.14 29.29 -26.63
N SER A 274 -1.91 29.79 -27.59
CA SER A 274 -3.07 30.64 -27.33
C SER A 274 -4.19 29.86 -26.64
N CYS A 275 -4.81 30.47 -25.66
CA CYS A 275 -5.94 29.90 -24.92
C CYS A 275 -7.12 30.86 -24.97
N ASN A 276 -8.30 30.34 -25.30
CA ASN A 276 -9.53 31.17 -25.44
C ASN A 276 -10.24 31.46 -24.15
N MET A 277 -9.94 30.67 -23.09
CA MET A 277 -10.49 30.78 -21.76
C MET A 277 -9.42 31.25 -20.77
N ASP A 278 -9.83 32.05 -19.79
CA ASP A 278 -8.88 32.58 -18.81
C ASP A 278 -8.70 31.66 -17.62
N VAL A 279 -9.78 31.18 -17.02
CA VAL A 279 -9.73 30.38 -15.78
C VAL A 279 -10.50 29.08 -15.93
N PHE A 280 -9.82 27.98 -15.74
CA PHE A 280 -10.41 26.64 -15.67
C PHE A 280 -10.75 26.25 -14.22
N TYR A 281 -11.94 25.70 -14.01
CA TYR A 281 -12.32 25.07 -12.75
C TYR A 281 -13.25 23.89 -12.98
N ALA A 282 -12.86 22.70 -12.50
CA ALA A 282 -13.70 21.51 -12.57
C ALA A 282 -13.95 20.91 -11.19
N LEU A 283 -15.17 20.46 -10.97
CA LEU A 283 -15.67 19.94 -9.71
C LEU A 283 -16.45 18.65 -9.96
N SER A 284 -16.23 17.64 -9.11
CA SER A 284 -17.00 16.38 -9.16
C SER A 284 -17.98 16.21 -8.00
N HIS A 285 -18.03 17.18 -7.08
CA HIS A 285 -18.94 17.12 -5.93
C HIS A 285 -20.41 17.23 -6.37
N GLY A 286 -21.27 16.39 -5.79
CA GLY A 286 -22.68 16.33 -6.23
C GLY A 286 -22.94 15.38 -7.40
N VAL A 287 -21.92 14.85 -8.01
CA VAL A 287 -22.03 13.88 -9.11
C VAL A 287 -22.49 12.52 -8.62
N HIS A 288 -23.48 11.94 -9.31
CA HIS A 288 -23.91 10.56 -9.11
C HIS A 288 -23.81 9.78 -10.43
N ARG A 289 -23.08 8.68 -10.43
CA ARG A 289 -22.84 7.88 -11.63
C ARG A 289 -22.29 8.69 -12.82
N GLY A 290 -21.50 9.72 -12.55
CA GLY A 290 -20.91 10.59 -13.57
C GLY A 290 -21.80 11.75 -14.02
N VAL A 291 -22.99 11.92 -13.45
CA VAL A 291 -23.93 12.99 -13.78
C VAL A 291 -24.17 13.89 -12.58
N LEU A 292 -24.23 15.20 -12.81
CA LEU A 292 -24.53 16.20 -11.78
C LEU A 292 -25.97 16.02 -11.27
N LYS A 293 -26.13 15.90 -9.94
CA LYS A 293 -27.43 15.88 -9.28
C LYS A 293 -27.86 17.29 -8.90
N LYS A 294 -29.13 17.63 -9.15
CA LYS A 294 -29.74 18.85 -8.61
C LYS A 294 -29.69 18.88 -7.07
N GLY A 295 -29.50 20.03 -6.50
CA GLY A 295 -29.70 20.30 -5.08
C GLY A 295 -28.54 20.02 -4.13
N LYS A 296 -27.37 19.58 -4.57
CA LYS A 296 -26.20 19.52 -3.69
C LYS A 296 -25.50 20.89 -3.64
N PHE A 297 -25.50 21.48 -2.45
CA PHE A 297 -24.77 22.70 -2.16
C PHE A 297 -23.28 22.40 -1.90
N ASP A 298 -22.40 23.26 -2.42
CA ASP A 298 -20.97 23.25 -2.17
C ASP A 298 -20.47 24.68 -1.98
N GLU A 299 -19.79 24.97 -0.88
CA GLU A 299 -19.29 26.31 -0.55
C GLU A 299 -18.34 26.87 -1.62
N ARG A 300 -17.65 26.01 -2.34
CA ARG A 300 -16.77 26.40 -3.44
C ARG A 300 -17.54 27.07 -4.58
N ILE A 301 -18.80 26.70 -4.79
CA ILE A 301 -19.67 27.32 -5.79
C ILE A 301 -19.88 28.79 -5.45
N LYS A 302 -20.20 29.13 -4.18
CA LYS A 302 -20.32 30.51 -3.75
C LYS A 302 -19.07 31.35 -3.99
N PHE A 303 -17.89 30.77 -3.68
CA PHE A 303 -16.61 31.42 -3.91
C PHE A 303 -16.39 31.70 -5.41
N VAL A 304 -16.63 30.72 -6.26
CA VAL A 304 -16.46 30.87 -7.73
C VAL A 304 -17.49 31.86 -8.29
N SER A 305 -18.76 31.79 -7.88
CA SER A 305 -19.77 32.75 -8.35
C SER A 305 -19.39 34.19 -7.97
N LYS A 306 -19.01 34.42 -6.70
CA LYS A 306 -18.54 35.75 -6.25
C LYS A 306 -17.34 36.24 -7.06
N LEU A 307 -16.39 35.32 -7.38
CA LEU A 307 -15.23 35.68 -8.23
C LEU A 307 -15.67 36.10 -9.62
N MET A 308 -16.60 35.37 -10.23
CA MET A 308 -17.16 35.69 -11.55
C MET A 308 -17.88 37.07 -11.55
N ASP A 309 -18.68 37.36 -10.51
CA ASP A 309 -19.41 38.60 -10.38
C ASP A 309 -18.47 39.82 -10.35
N ILE A 310 -17.33 39.71 -9.66
CA ILE A 310 -16.37 40.82 -9.53
C ILE A 310 -15.32 40.86 -10.68
N THR A 311 -15.37 39.89 -11.60
CA THR A 311 -14.46 39.82 -12.77
C THR A 311 -15.25 39.62 -14.08
N PRO A 312 -16.13 40.52 -14.48
CA PRO A 312 -17.04 40.31 -15.63
C PRO A 312 -16.34 40.16 -16.97
N ASN A 313 -15.11 40.65 -17.10
CA ASN A 313 -14.31 40.56 -18.32
C ASN A 313 -13.43 39.27 -18.41
N ILE A 314 -13.48 38.37 -17.40
CA ILE A 314 -12.71 37.13 -17.37
C ILE A 314 -13.58 36.00 -17.88
N LYS A 315 -13.05 35.20 -18.78
CA LYS A 315 -13.71 34.02 -19.36
C LYS A 315 -13.43 32.79 -18.49
N PHE A 316 -14.47 32.29 -17.82
CA PHE A 316 -14.37 31.10 -16.99
C PHE A 316 -14.84 29.86 -17.75
N ASP A 317 -14.06 28.76 -17.65
CA ASP A 317 -14.41 27.45 -18.17
C ASP A 317 -14.66 26.51 -16.97
N ILE A 318 -15.95 26.32 -16.65
CA ILE A 318 -16.39 25.68 -15.38
C ILE A 318 -17.21 24.42 -15.65
N TYR A 319 -16.86 23.34 -14.95
CA TYR A 319 -17.50 22.04 -15.07
C TYR A 319 -17.91 21.46 -13.73
N GLY A 320 -19.03 20.70 -13.72
CA GLY A 320 -19.54 19.98 -12.55
C GLY A 320 -20.24 20.86 -11.53
N THR A 321 -20.61 22.09 -11.93
CA THR A 321 -21.40 23.07 -11.15
C THR A 321 -22.18 23.99 -12.11
N ASN A 322 -23.05 24.84 -11.58
CA ASN A 322 -23.84 25.82 -12.36
C ASN A 322 -24.59 25.15 -13.54
N ASN A 323 -25.18 23.98 -13.32
CA ASN A 323 -25.87 23.16 -14.33
C ASN A 323 -24.99 22.66 -15.48
N VAL A 324 -23.68 22.89 -15.45
CA VAL A 324 -22.74 22.31 -16.41
C VAL A 324 -22.29 20.93 -15.94
N GLN A 325 -22.39 19.95 -16.83
CA GLN A 325 -21.99 18.58 -16.50
C GLN A 325 -20.48 18.48 -16.28
N PRO A 326 -20.03 17.55 -15.42
CA PRO A 326 -18.60 17.29 -15.23
C PRO A 326 -17.98 16.64 -16.47
N VAL A 327 -16.72 16.91 -16.69
CA VAL A 327 -15.90 16.31 -17.77
C VAL A 327 -14.94 15.28 -17.22
N TRP A 328 -14.65 14.26 -18.01
CA TRP A 328 -13.85 13.10 -17.61
C TRP A 328 -12.90 12.68 -18.73
N ALA A 329 -11.81 12.01 -18.34
CA ALA A 329 -10.83 11.40 -19.25
C ALA A 329 -10.37 12.37 -20.35
N ASP A 330 -10.46 12.02 -21.62
CA ASP A 330 -10.04 12.83 -22.74
C ASP A 330 -10.80 14.17 -22.87
N ASN A 331 -12.11 14.17 -22.56
CA ASN A 331 -12.88 15.43 -22.54
C ASN A 331 -12.40 16.40 -21.46
N TYR A 332 -11.86 15.89 -20.33
CA TYR A 332 -11.22 16.74 -19.33
C TYR A 332 -9.93 17.36 -19.86
N LEU A 333 -9.12 16.57 -20.57
CA LEU A 333 -7.90 17.07 -21.20
C LEU A 333 -8.19 18.10 -22.30
N LYS A 334 -9.22 17.88 -23.11
CA LYS A 334 -9.71 18.86 -24.09
C LYS A 334 -10.16 20.17 -23.44
N ALA A 335 -10.96 20.07 -22.37
CA ALA A 335 -11.44 21.24 -21.64
C ALA A 335 -10.27 22.05 -21.06
N ILE A 336 -9.43 21.41 -20.22
CA ILE A 336 -8.31 22.11 -19.58
C ILE A 336 -7.31 22.68 -20.58
N SER A 337 -7.20 22.06 -21.77
CA SER A 337 -6.27 22.51 -22.82
C SER A 337 -6.53 23.91 -23.35
N ASN A 338 -7.72 24.47 -23.12
CA ASN A 338 -8.15 25.75 -23.68
C ASN A 338 -8.01 26.94 -22.71
N SER A 339 -7.47 26.72 -21.52
CA SER A 339 -7.44 27.69 -20.44
C SER A 339 -6.03 28.15 -20.08
N LYS A 340 -5.90 29.44 -19.73
CA LYS A 340 -4.64 30.08 -19.33
C LYS A 340 -4.22 29.74 -17.89
N MET A 341 -5.18 29.73 -17.00
CA MET A 341 -5.02 29.56 -15.53
C MET A 341 -5.93 28.45 -15.03
N GLY A 342 -5.60 27.86 -13.90
CA GLY A 342 -6.46 26.90 -13.23
C GLY A 342 -6.62 27.18 -11.76
N LEU A 343 -7.87 27.16 -11.25
CA LEU A 343 -8.18 27.40 -9.85
C LEU A 343 -8.09 26.10 -9.05
N ASN A 344 -7.14 26.04 -8.12
CA ASN A 344 -7.01 24.93 -7.18
C ASN A 344 -7.71 25.26 -5.85
N LEU A 345 -9.03 25.23 -5.87
CA LEU A 345 -9.87 25.48 -4.70
C LEU A 345 -10.26 24.17 -4.01
N SER A 346 -9.71 23.93 -2.83
CA SER A 346 -9.95 22.71 -2.06
C SER A 346 -11.25 22.81 -1.26
N ARG A 347 -11.80 21.67 -0.83
CA ARG A 347 -12.99 21.59 0.01
C ARG A 347 -12.64 21.91 1.47
N GLY A 348 -13.47 22.71 2.13
CA GLY A 348 -13.26 23.17 3.50
C GLY A 348 -12.18 24.26 3.62
N GLU A 349 -11.83 24.62 4.85
CA GLU A 349 -10.80 25.62 5.11
C GLU A 349 -9.40 25.15 4.65
N PRO A 350 -8.54 26.03 4.13
CA PRO A 350 -7.17 25.70 3.81
C PRO A 350 -6.40 25.20 5.04
N ILE A 351 -5.59 24.18 4.84
CA ILE A 351 -4.71 23.62 5.88
C ILE A 351 -3.31 23.42 5.29
N LYS A 352 -2.28 23.52 6.11
CA LYS A 352 -0.87 23.45 5.68
C LYS A 352 -0.61 22.26 4.78
N TYR A 353 -0.08 22.52 3.57
CA TYR A 353 0.30 21.63 2.49
C TYR A 353 -0.84 20.82 1.84
N TYR A 354 -2.08 20.99 2.30
CA TYR A 354 -3.19 20.32 1.63
C TYR A 354 -3.55 21.02 0.32
N SER A 355 -3.64 20.25 -0.73
CA SER A 355 -4.28 20.64 -1.98
C SER A 355 -5.06 19.46 -2.55
N SER A 356 -6.12 19.74 -3.32
CA SER A 356 -6.77 18.67 -4.07
C SER A 356 -5.82 18.16 -5.18
N ASP A 357 -6.03 16.92 -5.63
CA ASP A 357 -5.26 16.31 -6.73
C ASP A 357 -5.36 17.08 -8.06
N ARG A 358 -6.32 18.01 -8.18
CA ARG A 358 -6.48 18.95 -9.29
C ARG A 358 -5.21 19.78 -9.54
N ILE A 359 -4.42 20.04 -8.50
CA ILE A 359 -3.15 20.77 -8.64
C ILE A 359 -2.23 20.12 -9.67
N THR A 360 -2.16 18.79 -9.70
CA THR A 360 -1.30 18.07 -10.65
C THR A 360 -1.74 18.26 -12.07
N GLN A 361 -3.05 18.27 -12.30
CA GLN A 361 -3.64 18.45 -13.63
C GLN A 361 -3.50 19.88 -14.14
N ILE A 362 -3.59 20.88 -13.25
CA ILE A 362 -3.41 22.29 -13.58
C ILE A 362 -1.94 22.57 -13.92
N ILE A 363 -1.08 22.43 -12.92
CA ILE A 363 0.34 22.80 -13.06
C ILE A 363 1.08 21.89 -14.04
N GLY A 364 0.77 20.58 -14.01
CA GLY A 364 1.39 19.59 -14.88
C GLY A 364 1.06 19.78 -16.36
N ASN A 365 -0.09 20.38 -16.68
CA ASN A 365 -0.48 20.75 -18.06
C ASN A 365 -0.06 22.18 -18.45
N GLY A 366 0.69 22.87 -17.59
CA GLY A 366 1.31 24.15 -17.91
C GLY A 366 0.37 25.36 -17.81
N LEU A 367 -0.73 25.23 -17.04
CA LEU A 367 -1.55 26.37 -16.67
C LEU A 367 -0.92 27.10 -15.48
N VAL A 368 -1.18 28.40 -15.37
CA VAL A 368 -0.88 29.14 -14.14
C VAL A 368 -1.78 28.64 -13.02
N THR A 369 -1.17 28.12 -11.98
CA THR A 369 -1.92 27.57 -10.82
C THR A 369 -2.26 28.66 -9.82
N LEU A 370 -3.56 28.81 -9.53
CA LEU A 370 -4.09 29.75 -8.56
C LEU A 370 -4.42 28.98 -7.26
N ILE A 371 -3.76 29.31 -6.14
CA ILE A 371 -3.88 28.60 -4.88
C ILE A 371 -3.94 29.54 -3.68
N ASP A 372 -4.72 29.20 -2.66
CA ASP A 372 -4.81 29.97 -1.41
C ASP A 372 -3.47 29.93 -0.66
N GLU A 373 -2.96 31.11 -0.24
CA GLU A 373 -1.66 31.21 0.46
C GLU A 373 -1.66 30.48 1.81
N LYS A 374 -2.81 30.32 2.47
CA LYS A 374 -2.96 29.58 3.73
C LYS A 374 -2.65 28.07 3.59
N THR A 375 -2.52 27.58 2.35
CA THR A 375 -2.03 26.23 2.10
C THR A 375 -0.52 26.09 2.32
N HIS A 376 0.22 27.19 2.48
CA HIS A 376 1.68 27.26 2.64
C HIS A 376 2.47 26.65 1.46
N TYR A 377 1.89 26.58 0.26
CA TYR A 377 2.64 26.14 -0.92
C TYR A 377 3.75 27.12 -1.32
N ARG A 378 3.79 28.34 -0.72
CA ARG A 378 4.94 29.25 -0.81
C ARG A 378 6.24 28.66 -0.26
N ASP A 379 6.18 27.69 0.62
CA ASP A 379 7.36 26.96 1.07
C ASP A 379 8.03 26.22 -0.12
N PHE A 380 7.24 25.77 -1.09
CA PHE A 380 7.71 25.01 -2.26
C PHE A 380 7.86 25.83 -3.53
N PHE A 381 7.04 26.87 -3.76
CA PHE A 381 6.95 27.63 -4.99
C PHE A 381 6.98 29.14 -4.71
N ASN A 382 7.54 29.91 -5.65
CA ASN A 382 7.51 31.38 -5.61
C ASN A 382 6.51 31.96 -6.63
N ASP A 383 6.36 33.29 -6.65
CA ASP A 383 5.39 33.99 -7.53
C ASP A 383 5.72 33.90 -9.03
N GLN A 384 6.92 33.41 -9.42
CA GLN A 384 7.26 33.10 -10.81
C GLN A 384 6.88 31.69 -11.25
N GLU A 385 6.36 30.88 -10.34
CA GLU A 385 6.06 29.46 -10.55
C GLU A 385 4.58 29.13 -10.25
N MET A 386 3.95 29.93 -9.36
CA MET A 386 2.58 29.73 -8.90
C MET A 386 1.99 31.06 -8.41
N VAL A 387 0.69 31.23 -8.47
CA VAL A 387 0.01 32.44 -8.00
C VAL A 387 -0.73 32.15 -6.70
N PHE A 388 -0.34 32.84 -5.64
CA PHE A 388 -0.93 32.75 -4.32
C PHE A 388 -1.90 33.88 -4.08
N TYR A 389 -3.07 33.59 -3.50
CA TYR A 389 -4.07 34.60 -3.18
C TYR A 389 -4.50 34.53 -1.71
N LYS A 390 -4.86 35.69 -1.16
CA LYS A 390 -5.30 35.85 0.24
C LYS A 390 -6.81 35.75 0.40
N ASN A 391 -7.53 36.28 -0.56
CA ASN A 391 -8.99 36.33 -0.58
C ASN A 391 -9.52 36.49 -2.02
N VAL A 392 -10.82 36.54 -2.21
CA VAL A 392 -11.44 36.60 -3.55
C VAL A 392 -11.11 37.89 -4.29
N SER A 393 -10.96 39.03 -3.62
CA SER A 393 -10.62 40.30 -4.26
C SER A 393 -9.17 40.32 -4.77
N ASP A 394 -8.23 39.88 -3.94
CA ASP A 394 -6.82 39.70 -4.33
C ASP A 394 -6.67 38.70 -5.49
N LEU A 395 -7.48 37.64 -5.49
CA LEU A 395 -7.51 36.67 -6.61
C LEU A 395 -8.02 37.34 -7.88
N ALA A 396 -9.08 38.15 -7.82
CA ALA A 396 -9.64 38.83 -8.96
C ALA A 396 -8.63 39.80 -9.63
N GLU A 397 -7.89 40.57 -8.82
CA GLU A 397 -6.85 41.47 -9.31
C GLU A 397 -5.73 40.68 -10.05
N LYS A 398 -5.26 39.58 -9.44
CA LYS A 398 -4.21 38.74 -10.00
C LYS A 398 -4.64 38.06 -11.30
N ILE A 399 -5.86 37.51 -11.35
CA ILE A 399 -6.42 36.91 -12.57
C ILE A 399 -6.51 37.96 -13.68
N THR A 400 -7.04 39.17 -13.38
CA THR A 400 -7.19 40.24 -14.35
C THR A 400 -5.83 40.70 -14.90
N LYS A 401 -4.82 40.81 -14.05
CA LYS A 401 -3.46 41.12 -14.47
C LYS A 401 -2.89 40.07 -15.42
N ILE A 402 -2.96 38.79 -15.02
CA ILE A 402 -2.35 37.69 -15.78
C ILE A 402 -3.10 37.42 -17.09
N SER A 403 -4.43 37.62 -17.12
CA SER A 403 -5.22 37.43 -18.34
C SER A 403 -4.80 38.39 -19.49
N LYS A 404 -4.32 39.59 -19.12
CA LYS A 404 -3.86 40.65 -20.04
C LYS A 404 -2.37 40.53 -20.36
N ASP A 405 -1.55 39.86 -19.55
CA ASP A 405 -0.10 39.75 -19.74
C ASP A 405 0.29 38.32 -20.18
N GLU A 406 0.24 38.08 -21.49
CA GLU A 406 0.62 36.79 -22.09
C GLU A 406 2.06 36.37 -21.78
N LYS A 407 3.00 37.32 -21.71
CA LYS A 407 4.40 37.04 -21.42
C LYS A 407 4.57 36.52 -19.97
N LEU A 408 3.93 37.20 -19.05
CA LEU A 408 3.91 36.81 -17.64
C LEU A 408 3.23 35.43 -17.43
N ARG A 409 2.06 35.23 -18.03
CA ARG A 409 1.32 33.98 -18.03
C ARG A 409 2.17 32.79 -18.48
N LYS A 410 2.78 32.93 -19.69
CA LYS A 410 3.63 31.88 -20.26
C LYS A 410 4.82 31.57 -19.36
N LYS A 411 5.47 32.60 -18.84
CA LYS A 411 6.61 32.43 -17.91
C LYS A 411 6.24 31.66 -16.66
N ILE A 412 5.14 32.03 -15.99
CA ILE A 412 4.69 31.36 -14.74
C ILE A 412 4.27 29.91 -15.03
N GLY A 413 3.44 29.70 -16.06
CA GLY A 413 2.98 28.36 -16.44
C GLY A 413 4.12 27.39 -16.75
N LYS A 414 5.12 27.85 -17.54
CA LYS A 414 6.31 27.08 -17.88
C LYS A 414 7.14 26.71 -16.65
N LYS A 415 7.54 27.70 -15.86
CA LYS A 415 8.37 27.49 -14.66
C LYS A 415 7.67 26.61 -13.63
N GLY A 416 6.35 26.82 -13.42
CA GLY A 416 5.55 26.00 -12.54
C GLY A 416 5.54 24.53 -12.96
N LYS A 417 5.26 24.26 -14.23
CA LYS A 417 5.26 22.90 -14.79
C LYS A 417 6.63 22.24 -14.66
N GLU A 418 7.69 22.91 -15.10
CA GLU A 418 9.05 22.37 -15.05
C GLU A 418 9.45 21.98 -13.64
N LYS A 419 9.18 22.85 -12.65
CA LYS A 419 9.50 22.58 -11.24
C LYS A 419 8.66 21.44 -10.68
N TYR A 420 7.35 21.43 -10.96
CA TYR A 420 6.47 20.40 -10.45
C TYR A 420 6.83 19.02 -11.00
N LEU A 421 7.04 18.91 -12.31
CA LEU A 421 7.46 17.65 -12.95
C LEU A 421 8.87 17.22 -12.51
N LYS A 422 9.75 18.15 -12.14
CA LYS A 422 11.08 17.81 -11.64
C LYS A 422 11.05 17.21 -10.25
N TYR A 423 10.29 17.79 -9.33
CA TYR A 423 10.36 17.46 -7.92
C TYR A 423 9.15 16.69 -7.36
N PHE A 424 7.97 16.83 -7.98
CA PHE A 424 6.71 16.27 -7.48
C PHE A 424 6.13 15.22 -8.47
N ASN A 425 7.00 14.59 -9.25
CA ASN A 425 6.57 13.57 -10.20
C ASN A 425 6.31 12.21 -9.51
N SER A 426 5.58 11.36 -10.20
CA SER A 426 5.16 10.04 -9.73
C SER A 426 6.34 9.13 -9.32
N THR A 427 7.48 9.23 -10.01
CA THR A 427 8.68 8.43 -9.71
C THR A 427 9.34 8.87 -8.40
N GLU A 428 9.49 10.19 -8.18
CA GLU A 428 10.05 10.72 -6.93
C GLU A 428 9.13 10.44 -5.74
N VAL A 429 7.80 10.55 -5.90
CA VAL A 429 6.84 10.20 -4.85
C VAL A 429 6.87 8.70 -4.55
N ALA A 430 6.90 7.83 -5.56
CA ALA A 430 7.03 6.39 -5.36
C ALA A 430 8.34 6.01 -4.65
N LYS A 431 9.45 6.62 -5.05
CA LYS A 431 10.77 6.45 -4.41
C LYS A 431 10.73 6.90 -2.94
N TYR A 432 10.06 8.00 -2.66
CA TYR A 432 9.86 8.50 -1.29
C TYR A 432 9.09 7.50 -0.43
N ILE A 433 7.96 7.00 -0.93
CA ILE A 433 7.14 6.00 -0.23
C ILE A 433 8.00 4.78 0.13
N ILE A 434 8.78 4.26 -0.81
CA ILE A 434 9.64 3.09 -0.58
C ILE A 434 10.73 3.42 0.45
N ASN A 435 11.46 4.53 0.26
CA ASN A 435 12.59 4.87 1.12
C ASN A 435 12.15 5.05 2.58
N LYS A 436 11.02 5.73 2.81
CA LYS A 436 10.50 5.89 4.18
C LYS A 436 9.97 4.57 4.76
N THR A 437 9.30 3.75 3.96
CA THR A 437 8.71 2.49 4.43
C THR A 437 9.79 1.47 4.83
N PHE A 438 10.90 1.43 4.11
CA PHE A 438 12.03 0.53 4.40
C PHE A 438 13.15 1.20 5.21
N GLU A 439 12.99 2.45 5.59
CA GLU A 439 13.96 3.23 6.36
C GLU A 439 15.37 3.23 5.74
N LEU A 440 15.41 3.34 4.40
CA LEU A 440 16.65 3.28 3.65
C LEU A 440 17.50 4.52 3.95
N LYS A 441 18.64 4.31 4.62
CA LYS A 441 19.64 5.35 4.93
C LYS A 441 20.47 5.72 3.69
N ASN A 442 19.83 6.30 2.68
CA ASN A 442 20.57 6.83 1.54
C ASN A 442 21.01 8.28 1.82
N LYS A 443 22.29 8.51 2.00
CA LYS A 443 22.92 9.85 2.19
C LYS A 443 22.57 10.87 1.07
N LYS A 444 22.00 10.44 -0.05
CA LYS A 444 21.66 11.29 -1.22
C LYS A 444 20.16 11.53 -1.47
N SER A 445 19.25 11.00 -0.66
CA SER A 445 17.80 11.14 -0.91
C SER A 445 17.21 12.29 -0.07
N ASN A 446 17.62 13.52 -0.35
CA ASN A 446 16.91 14.69 0.13
C ASN A 446 15.77 15.00 -0.83
N PHE A 447 14.56 14.53 -0.51
CA PHE A 447 13.38 14.89 -1.27
C PHE A 447 13.10 16.38 -1.09
N TYR A 448 12.74 17.05 -2.19
CA TYR A 448 12.62 18.52 -2.20
C TYR A 448 11.69 19.05 -1.11
N TRP A 449 10.54 18.39 -0.88
CA TRP A 449 9.55 18.80 0.10
C TRP A 449 9.91 18.51 1.57
N GLU A 450 10.97 17.76 1.84
CA GLU A 450 11.46 17.51 3.21
C GLU A 450 12.38 18.62 3.73
N LYS A 451 12.69 19.61 2.91
CA LYS A 451 13.53 20.75 3.30
C LYS A 451 12.77 21.79 4.13
N PHE A 452 11.45 21.68 4.19
CA PHE A 452 10.50 22.63 4.78
C PHE A 452 9.63 21.93 5.90
#